data_e63e0039cd0df4aaebb4afdabafaf4e8
#
_entry.id   e63e0039cd0df4aaebb4afdabafaf4e8
#
_cell.length_a   1.000
_cell.length_b   1.000
_cell.length_c   1.000
_cell.angle_alpha   90.00
_cell.angle_beta   90.00
_cell.angle_gamma   90.00
#
_symmetry.space_group_name_H-M   'P 1'
#
loop_
_entity.id
_entity.type
_entity.pdbx_description
1 polymer ?
#
loop_
_entity_poly.entity_id
_entity_poly.type
_entity_poly.pdbx_seq_one_letter_code
_entity_poly.pdbx_strand_id
1 'polypeptide(L)'
;MDEIINAKLRKHKISLYWLVPIVALITTVLLIWENSFNKGPLVSLHMEDASGIEAGKTVVKFRSVDVGVVESVSLSKDFSGAVAKIRMYSDTDELLNEDSLFWIVKPRIQSHSITGLETILSGSYIQIYKGKSDKNSTEFVCLKDIPLGLDEHGIPIKLFGHTTGVIPNGTQINYKGFNIGIVVSSTYDIAKDGIVYLSLIHI
;
A
#
# COMPACT_ATOMS: atom_id res chain seq x y z
N MET A 1 26.83 64.37 -49.72
CA MET A 1 26.43 64.89 -48.39
C MET A 1 25.69 63.79 -47.69
N ASP A 2 26.43 62.89 -47.02
CA ASP A 2 25.85 61.71 -46.37
C ASP A 2 25.67 62.03 -44.89
N GLU A 3 24.41 62.19 -44.49
CA GLU A 3 24.02 62.37 -43.10
C GLU A 3 23.90 61.02 -42.42
N ILE A 4 24.95 60.68 -41.67
CA ILE A 4 24.97 59.40 -40.88
C ILE A 4 24.05 59.59 -39.67
N ILE A 5 22.88 58.97 -39.71
CA ILE A 5 21.94 58.94 -38.61
C ILE A 5 22.52 58.03 -37.52
N ASN A 6 23.13 58.58 -36.50
CA ASN A 6 23.57 57.87 -35.29
C ASN A 6 22.37 57.51 -34.44
N ALA A 7 21.83 56.29 -34.62
CA ALA A 7 20.84 55.71 -33.75
C ALA A 7 21.46 55.39 -32.39
N LYS A 8 21.24 56.23 -31.41
CA LYS A 8 21.68 56.05 -30.03
C LYS A 8 20.85 54.95 -29.37
N LEU A 9 21.38 53.72 -29.28
CA LEU A 9 20.77 52.63 -28.57
C LEU A 9 20.58 52.99 -27.08
N ARG A 10 19.35 53.26 -26.70
CA ARG A 10 18.96 53.55 -25.33
C ARG A 10 19.03 52.27 -24.52
N LYS A 11 20.06 52.08 -23.68
CA LYS A 11 20.13 50.95 -22.73
C LYS A 11 18.95 51.04 -21.78
N HIS A 12 18.00 50.15 -21.94
CA HIS A 12 16.91 49.96 -20.98
C HIS A 12 17.51 49.50 -19.66
N LYS A 13 17.50 50.37 -18.65
CA LYS A 13 17.80 49.98 -17.27
C LYS A 13 16.60 49.17 -16.78
N ILE A 14 16.81 47.90 -16.49
CA ILE A 14 15.80 47.06 -15.86
C ILE A 14 15.44 47.75 -14.54
N SER A 15 14.18 48.13 -14.39
CA SER A 15 13.68 48.75 -13.17
C SER A 15 13.74 47.75 -12.02
N LEU A 16 14.18 48.23 -10.84
CA LEU A 16 14.24 47.40 -9.62
C LEU A 16 12.89 46.74 -9.27
N TYR A 17 11.79 47.32 -9.75
CA TYR A 17 10.44 46.74 -9.59
C TYR A 17 10.27 45.36 -10.28
N TRP A 18 11.06 45.06 -11.31
CA TRP A 18 11.05 43.75 -11.97
C TRP A 18 11.70 42.65 -11.15
N LEU A 19 12.43 42.99 -10.09
CA LEU A 19 13.05 42.02 -9.20
C LEU A 19 11.98 41.20 -8.44
N VAL A 20 10.88 41.83 -8.02
CA VAL A 20 9.80 41.17 -7.28
C VAL A 20 9.13 40.05 -8.09
N PRO A 21 8.64 40.31 -9.33
CA PRO A 21 8.05 39.22 -10.13
C PRO A 21 9.07 38.15 -10.55
N ILE A 22 10.34 38.53 -10.75
CA ILE A 22 11.37 37.53 -11.06
C ILE A 22 11.63 36.62 -9.88
N VAL A 23 11.77 37.15 -8.66
CA VAL A 23 11.93 36.32 -7.44
C VAL A 23 10.72 35.45 -7.22
N ALA A 24 9.49 35.95 -7.38
CA ALA A 24 8.27 35.17 -7.27
C ALA A 24 8.22 34.06 -8.31
N LEU A 25 8.66 34.30 -9.53
CA LEU A 25 8.71 33.27 -10.58
C LEU A 25 9.76 32.21 -10.26
N ILE A 26 10.95 32.60 -9.80
CA ILE A 26 12.00 31.64 -9.41
C ILE A 26 11.53 30.78 -8.24
N THR A 27 10.94 31.35 -7.19
CA THR A 27 10.44 30.58 -6.05
C THR A 27 9.32 29.66 -6.45
N THR A 28 8.41 30.06 -7.33
CA THR A 28 7.35 29.20 -7.86
C THR A 28 7.92 28.02 -8.65
N VAL A 29 8.90 28.28 -9.52
CA VAL A 29 9.57 27.22 -10.30
C VAL A 29 10.32 26.24 -9.38
N LEU A 30 11.02 26.74 -8.35
CA LEU A 30 11.70 25.89 -7.37
C LEU A 30 10.71 25.01 -6.59
N LEU A 31 9.59 25.55 -6.13
CA LEU A 31 8.56 24.80 -5.43
C LEU A 31 7.90 23.74 -6.32
N ILE A 32 7.62 24.05 -7.59
CA ILE A 32 7.09 23.08 -8.55
C ILE A 32 8.13 21.98 -8.80
N TRP A 33 9.38 22.34 -8.93
CA TRP A 33 10.47 21.38 -9.15
C TRP A 33 10.61 20.42 -7.97
N GLU A 34 10.73 20.94 -6.76
CA GLU A 34 10.83 20.14 -5.53
C GLU A 34 9.64 19.16 -5.37
N ASN A 35 8.42 19.66 -5.63
CA ASN A 35 7.20 18.84 -5.53
C ASN A 35 7.07 17.81 -6.67
N SER A 36 7.73 18.01 -7.82
CA SER A 36 7.65 17.09 -8.96
C SER A 36 8.69 15.98 -8.92
N PHE A 37 9.88 16.26 -8.41
CA PHE A 37 11.00 15.31 -8.40
C PHE A 37 10.98 14.36 -7.21
N ASN A 38 10.28 14.71 -6.11
CA ASN A 38 10.18 13.87 -4.92
C ASN A 38 9.00 12.89 -4.95
N LYS A 39 8.35 12.68 -6.11
CA LYS A 39 7.28 11.69 -6.26
C LYS A 39 7.86 10.35 -6.66
N GLY A 40 7.67 9.36 -5.80
CA GLY A 40 7.99 7.97 -6.12
C GLY A 40 7.07 7.36 -7.18
N PRO A 41 7.17 6.07 -7.45
CA PRO A 41 6.43 5.38 -8.49
C PRO A 41 4.92 5.39 -8.26
N LEU A 42 4.17 5.33 -9.36
CA LEU A 42 2.72 5.15 -9.35
C LEU A 42 2.40 3.67 -9.47
N VAL A 43 1.63 3.16 -8.50
CA VAL A 43 1.22 1.77 -8.43
C VAL A 43 -0.29 1.66 -8.64
N SER A 44 -0.72 0.67 -9.42
CA SER A 44 -2.13 0.32 -9.61
C SER A 44 -2.47 -0.88 -8.74
N LEU A 45 -3.37 -0.69 -7.79
CA LEU A 45 -3.83 -1.75 -6.89
C LEU A 45 -5.27 -2.13 -7.24
N HIS A 46 -5.46 -3.34 -7.76
CA HIS A 46 -6.76 -3.91 -8.08
C HIS A 46 -7.39 -4.52 -6.84
N MET A 47 -8.66 -4.22 -6.57
CA MET A 47 -9.38 -4.69 -5.39
C MET A 47 -10.85 -4.98 -5.71
N GLU A 48 -11.43 -5.97 -5.02
CA GLU A 48 -12.86 -6.28 -5.16
C GLU A 48 -13.76 -5.20 -4.53
N ASP A 49 -13.31 -4.64 -3.41
CA ASP A 49 -14.06 -3.65 -2.63
C ASP A 49 -13.11 -2.54 -2.15
N ALA A 50 -13.44 -1.30 -2.48
CA ALA A 50 -12.68 -0.11 -2.07
C ALA A 50 -13.31 0.60 -0.87
N SER A 51 -14.16 -0.08 -0.10
CA SER A 51 -14.84 0.53 1.04
C SER A 51 -13.81 0.99 2.10
N GLY A 52 -13.91 2.23 2.50
CA GLY A 52 -12.99 2.88 3.45
C GLY A 52 -11.70 3.41 2.81
N ILE A 53 -11.55 3.35 1.48
CA ILE A 53 -10.41 3.92 0.77
C ILE A 53 -10.81 5.27 0.17
N GLU A 54 -10.13 6.32 0.59
CA GLU A 54 -10.37 7.69 0.16
C GLU A 54 -9.14 8.28 -0.53
N ALA A 55 -9.35 8.85 -1.72
CA ALA A 55 -8.28 9.55 -2.45
C ALA A 55 -7.76 10.75 -1.65
N GLY A 56 -6.45 10.91 -1.58
CA GLY A 56 -5.77 11.97 -0.85
C GLY A 56 -5.68 11.78 0.68
N LYS A 57 -6.33 10.75 1.23
CA LYS A 57 -6.35 10.51 2.69
C LYS A 57 -5.81 9.14 3.09
N THR A 58 -6.20 8.09 2.35
CA THR A 58 -5.75 6.74 2.67
C THR A 58 -4.26 6.60 2.38
N VAL A 59 -3.51 6.24 3.41
CA VAL A 59 -2.06 6.02 3.34
C VAL A 59 -1.74 4.55 3.12
N VAL A 60 -0.57 4.30 2.51
CA VAL A 60 0.04 2.97 2.45
C VAL A 60 1.11 2.89 3.52
N LYS A 61 1.10 1.82 4.31
CA LYS A 61 2.04 1.62 5.43
C LYS A 61 2.88 0.36 5.22
N PHE A 62 4.16 0.49 5.55
CA PHE A 62 5.08 -0.64 5.73
C PHE A 62 5.63 -0.59 7.16
N ARG A 63 5.40 -1.63 7.96
CA ARG A 63 5.82 -1.68 9.38
C ARG A 63 5.43 -0.40 10.15
N SER A 64 4.18 0.06 9.99
CA SER A 64 3.64 1.28 10.63
C SER A 64 4.23 2.61 10.16
N VAL A 65 5.10 2.61 9.14
CA VAL A 65 5.64 3.83 8.52
C VAL A 65 4.85 4.11 7.24
N ASP A 66 4.48 5.36 7.02
CA ASP A 66 3.80 5.78 5.80
C ASP A 66 4.79 5.76 4.63
N VAL A 67 4.48 4.99 3.58
CA VAL A 67 5.31 4.79 2.39
C VAL A 67 4.63 5.23 1.10
N GLY A 68 3.39 5.69 1.18
CA GLY A 68 2.64 6.17 0.03
C GLY A 68 1.24 6.66 0.39
N VAL A 69 0.54 7.21 -0.59
CA VAL A 69 -0.83 7.73 -0.45
C VAL A 69 -1.67 7.36 -1.67
N VAL A 70 -2.94 7.08 -1.48
CA VAL A 70 -3.89 6.84 -2.56
C VAL A 70 -4.17 8.15 -3.29
N GLU A 71 -3.80 8.27 -4.57
CA GLU A 71 -4.08 9.47 -5.38
C GLU A 71 -5.51 9.48 -5.93
N SER A 72 -5.99 8.33 -6.40
CA SER A 72 -7.33 8.20 -6.96
C SER A 72 -7.88 6.79 -6.80
N VAL A 73 -9.19 6.70 -6.78
CA VAL A 73 -9.93 5.43 -6.80
C VAL A 73 -10.93 5.49 -7.94
N SER A 74 -10.98 4.47 -8.76
CA SER A 74 -11.88 4.35 -9.91
C SER A 74 -12.45 2.93 -10.00
N LEU A 75 -13.58 2.77 -10.68
CA LEU A 75 -14.10 1.44 -10.99
C LEU A 75 -13.20 0.74 -12.01
N SER A 76 -13.09 -0.56 -11.88
CA SER A 76 -12.48 -1.41 -12.90
C SER A 76 -13.26 -1.32 -14.22
N LYS A 77 -12.59 -1.53 -15.35
CA LYS A 77 -13.23 -1.45 -16.69
C LYS A 77 -14.36 -2.46 -16.88
N ASP A 78 -14.28 -3.58 -16.23
CA ASP A 78 -15.26 -4.68 -16.25
C ASP A 78 -16.33 -4.56 -15.14
N PHE A 79 -16.28 -3.49 -14.34
CA PHE A 79 -17.16 -3.25 -13.19
C PHE A 79 -17.12 -4.36 -12.12
N SER A 80 -16.11 -5.24 -12.13
CA SER A 80 -15.97 -6.33 -11.15
C SER A 80 -15.33 -5.89 -9.83
N GLY A 81 -14.78 -4.67 -9.79
CA GLY A 81 -14.08 -4.15 -8.62
C GLY A 81 -13.66 -2.70 -8.79
N ALA A 82 -12.65 -2.32 -8.06
CA ALA A 82 -12.06 -0.97 -8.09
C ALA A 82 -10.54 -1.04 -8.32
N VAL A 83 -10.01 0.05 -8.86
CA VAL A 83 -8.56 0.26 -9.03
C VAL A 83 -8.16 1.51 -8.28
N ALA A 84 -7.32 1.36 -7.28
CA ALA A 84 -6.69 2.48 -6.60
C ALA A 84 -5.32 2.78 -7.21
N LYS A 85 -5.09 4.04 -7.60
CA LYS A 85 -3.77 4.52 -7.97
C LYS A 85 -3.09 5.07 -6.72
N ILE A 86 -1.97 4.50 -6.38
CA ILE A 86 -1.19 4.81 -5.20
C ILE A 86 0.09 5.49 -5.63
N ARG A 87 0.35 6.67 -5.08
CA ARG A 87 1.64 7.33 -5.20
C ARG A 87 2.52 6.90 -4.03
N MET A 88 3.55 6.17 -4.35
CA MET A 88 4.56 5.82 -3.36
C MET A 88 5.48 7.02 -3.09
N TYR A 89 6.13 7.04 -1.93
CA TYR A 89 7.12 8.05 -1.63
C TYR A 89 8.46 7.69 -2.30
N SER A 90 9.35 8.66 -2.44
CA SER A 90 10.71 8.40 -2.92
C SER A 90 11.40 7.36 -2.03
N ASP A 91 12.30 6.58 -2.62
CA ASP A 91 13.08 5.54 -1.95
C ASP A 91 12.28 4.32 -1.44
N THR A 92 11.08 4.10 -1.98
CA THR A 92 10.24 2.92 -1.65
C THR A 92 10.17 1.89 -2.78
N ASP A 93 10.93 2.07 -3.85
CA ASP A 93 10.93 1.18 -5.02
C ASP A 93 11.24 -0.28 -4.67
N GLU A 94 12.11 -0.49 -3.68
CA GLU A 94 12.47 -1.82 -3.17
C GLU A 94 11.31 -2.58 -2.50
N LEU A 95 10.19 -1.92 -2.19
CA LEU A 95 8.99 -2.55 -1.65
C LEU A 95 8.07 -3.11 -2.74
N LEU A 96 8.30 -2.76 -4.01
CA LEU A 96 7.41 -3.02 -5.13
C LEU A 96 7.85 -4.24 -5.95
N ASN A 97 8.15 -5.33 -5.28
CA ASN A 97 8.48 -6.59 -5.91
C ASN A 97 7.21 -7.27 -6.45
N GLU A 98 7.30 -8.06 -7.53
CA GLU A 98 6.13 -8.72 -8.16
C GLU A 98 5.32 -9.61 -7.19
N ASP A 99 5.97 -10.13 -6.14
CA ASP A 99 5.38 -10.95 -5.09
C ASP A 99 5.05 -10.18 -3.80
N SER A 100 5.13 -8.83 -3.83
CA SER A 100 4.71 -7.99 -2.71
C SER A 100 3.20 -8.06 -2.53
N LEU A 101 2.76 -8.11 -1.27
CA LEU A 101 1.38 -8.29 -0.90
C LEU A 101 0.79 -7.00 -0.35
N PHE A 102 -0.44 -6.72 -0.74
CA PHE A 102 -1.20 -5.57 -0.27
C PHE A 102 -2.53 -6.02 0.30
N TRP A 103 -2.96 -5.45 1.44
CA TRP A 103 -4.28 -5.65 2.00
C TRP A 103 -4.78 -4.41 2.72
N ILE A 104 -6.10 -4.31 2.87
CA ILE A 104 -6.74 -3.17 3.56
C ILE A 104 -6.90 -3.52 5.03
N VAL A 105 -6.39 -2.64 5.90
CA VAL A 105 -6.62 -2.69 7.35
C VAL A 105 -7.77 -1.76 7.67
N LYS A 106 -8.87 -2.34 8.15
CA LYS A 106 -10.08 -1.64 8.56
C LYS A 106 -10.60 -2.24 9.87
N PRO A 107 -11.40 -1.49 10.67
CA PRO A 107 -11.96 -2.02 11.90
C PRO A 107 -12.81 -3.26 11.58
N ARG A 108 -12.54 -4.36 12.26
CA ARG A 108 -13.34 -5.60 12.17
C ARG A 108 -13.76 -6.04 13.55
N ILE A 109 -15.05 -6.23 13.73
CA ILE A 109 -15.63 -6.78 14.96
C ILE A 109 -16.03 -8.21 14.63
N GLN A 110 -15.35 -9.16 15.26
CA GLN A 110 -15.69 -10.58 15.19
C GLN A 110 -16.16 -11.06 16.57
N SER A 111 -16.88 -12.18 16.62
CA SER A 111 -17.51 -12.68 17.85
C SER A 111 -16.54 -12.85 19.04
N HIS A 112 -15.24 -12.99 18.78
CA HIS A 112 -14.23 -13.27 19.80
C HIS A 112 -13.02 -12.31 19.76
N SER A 113 -12.98 -11.38 18.83
CA SER A 113 -11.86 -10.41 18.70
C SER A 113 -12.28 -9.12 18.00
N ILE A 114 -11.64 -8.02 18.38
CA ILE A 114 -11.74 -6.74 17.69
C ILE A 114 -10.35 -6.43 17.15
N THR A 115 -10.23 -6.28 15.84
CA THR A 115 -8.96 -5.94 15.17
C THR A 115 -9.08 -4.62 14.44
N GLY A 116 -7.95 -3.93 14.21
CA GLY A 116 -7.92 -2.67 13.49
C GLY A 116 -8.52 -1.50 14.29
N LEU A 117 -8.52 -1.54 15.63
CA LEU A 117 -9.05 -0.47 16.47
C LEU A 117 -8.39 0.89 16.22
N GLU A 118 -7.12 0.87 15.85
CA GLU A 118 -6.35 2.05 15.47
C GLU A 118 -6.96 2.78 14.26
N THR A 119 -7.70 2.06 13.40
CA THR A 119 -8.33 2.63 12.21
C THR A 119 -9.63 3.38 12.52
N ILE A 120 -10.16 3.30 13.73
CA ILE A 120 -11.38 4.05 14.12
C ILE A 120 -11.11 5.56 14.12
N LEU A 121 -9.93 5.98 14.54
CA LEU A 121 -9.55 7.37 14.57
C LEU A 121 -8.77 7.81 13.34
N SER A 122 -7.87 6.94 12.82
CA SER A 122 -6.99 7.26 11.70
C SER A 122 -7.61 7.00 10.32
N GLY A 123 -8.73 6.30 10.27
CA GLY A 123 -9.29 5.77 9.02
C GLY A 123 -8.61 4.48 8.58
N SER A 124 -9.17 3.83 7.55
CA SER A 124 -8.58 2.64 6.94
C SER A 124 -7.27 2.98 6.25
N TYR A 125 -6.33 2.05 6.25
CA TYR A 125 -5.07 2.19 5.52
C TYR A 125 -4.75 0.90 4.75
N ILE A 126 -3.85 1.01 3.78
CA ILE A 126 -3.35 -0.13 3.01
C ILE A 126 -2.02 -0.55 3.63
N GLN A 127 -1.90 -1.82 3.98
CA GLN A 127 -0.64 -2.41 4.44
C GLN A 127 0.05 -3.05 3.25
N ILE A 128 1.37 -2.86 3.15
CA ILE A 128 2.24 -3.56 2.21
C ILE A 128 3.17 -4.50 2.96
N TYR A 129 3.43 -5.66 2.38
CA TYR A 129 4.48 -6.59 2.79
C TYR A 129 5.44 -6.79 1.62
N LYS A 130 6.74 -6.57 1.86
CA LYS A 130 7.78 -6.69 0.85
C LYS A 130 7.94 -8.14 0.42
N GLY A 131 7.86 -8.38 -0.87
CA GLY A 131 8.16 -9.69 -1.47
C GLY A 131 9.66 -10.02 -1.44
N LYS A 132 9.99 -11.19 -1.94
CA LYS A 132 11.37 -11.71 -2.01
C LYS A 132 11.92 -11.73 -3.43
N SER A 133 11.08 -11.46 -4.43
CA SER A 133 11.49 -11.42 -5.84
C SER A 133 12.37 -10.20 -6.10
N ASP A 134 13.33 -10.34 -7.01
CA ASP A 134 14.17 -9.23 -7.47
C ASP A 134 13.52 -8.42 -8.62
N LYS A 135 12.34 -8.86 -9.08
CA LYS A 135 11.60 -8.17 -10.15
C LYS A 135 10.61 -7.19 -9.56
N ASN A 136 10.64 -5.97 -10.06
CA ASN A 136 9.70 -4.92 -9.67
C ASN A 136 8.41 -5.00 -10.50
N SER A 137 7.30 -4.61 -9.87
CA SER A 137 5.99 -4.48 -10.51
C SER A 137 5.33 -3.16 -10.10
N THR A 138 4.44 -2.68 -10.94
CA THR A 138 3.59 -1.51 -10.66
C THR A 138 2.11 -1.86 -10.64
N GLU A 139 1.78 -3.12 -10.88
CA GLU A 139 0.41 -3.63 -10.83
C GLU A 139 0.30 -4.74 -9.79
N PHE A 140 -0.64 -4.59 -8.85
CA PHE A 140 -0.85 -5.52 -7.76
C PHE A 140 -2.34 -5.81 -7.55
N VAL A 141 -2.61 -6.92 -6.88
CA VAL A 141 -3.96 -7.29 -6.44
C VAL A 141 -4.02 -7.17 -4.91
N CYS A 142 -5.05 -6.48 -4.43
CA CYS A 142 -5.31 -6.35 -3.00
C CYS A 142 -5.90 -7.64 -2.46
N LEU A 143 -5.30 -8.18 -1.41
CA LEU A 143 -5.83 -9.34 -0.71
C LEU A 143 -7.06 -8.96 0.11
N LYS A 144 -8.04 -9.84 0.14
CA LYS A 144 -9.30 -9.66 0.89
C LYS A 144 -9.09 -9.71 2.40
N ASP A 145 -8.18 -10.58 2.82
CA ASP A 145 -7.86 -10.83 4.22
C ASP A 145 -6.37 -10.69 4.46
N ILE A 146 -6.03 -10.41 5.71
CA ILE A 146 -4.63 -10.35 6.16
C ILE A 146 -4.02 -11.73 5.95
N PRO A 147 -2.91 -11.85 5.20
CA PRO A 147 -2.22 -13.12 5.10
C PRO A 147 -1.70 -13.57 6.46
N LEU A 148 -2.09 -14.75 6.88
CA LEU A 148 -1.63 -15.32 8.15
C LEU A 148 -0.22 -15.89 7.98
N GLY A 149 0.63 -15.68 9.00
CA GLY A 149 1.96 -16.29 9.05
C GLY A 149 3.05 -15.58 8.24
N LEU A 150 2.84 -14.34 7.78
CA LEU A 150 3.87 -13.58 7.05
C LEU A 150 5.08 -13.20 7.92
N ASP A 151 4.83 -12.84 9.17
CA ASP A 151 5.86 -12.40 10.14
C ASP A 151 6.15 -13.46 11.21
N GLU A 152 5.50 -14.61 11.14
CA GLU A 152 5.63 -15.65 12.15
C GLU A 152 6.68 -16.68 11.73
N HIS A 153 7.77 -16.72 12.50
CA HIS A 153 8.75 -17.79 12.43
C HIS A 153 8.13 -19.03 13.06
N GLY A 154 7.75 -20.02 12.26
CA GLY A 154 7.16 -21.24 12.75
C GLY A 154 7.34 -22.40 11.78
N ILE A 155 7.19 -23.62 12.31
CA ILE A 155 7.22 -24.83 11.49
C ILE A 155 5.81 -25.07 10.93
N PRO A 156 5.62 -25.13 9.60
CA PRO A 156 4.33 -25.46 9.02
C PRO A 156 4.02 -26.93 9.24
N ILE A 157 2.92 -27.21 9.93
CA ILE A 157 2.45 -28.57 10.18
C ILE A 157 1.07 -28.75 9.52
N LYS A 158 0.93 -29.84 8.76
CA LYS A 158 -0.37 -30.26 8.22
C LYS A 158 -1.02 -31.23 9.21
N LEU A 159 -2.18 -30.85 9.72
CA LEU A 159 -3.02 -31.67 10.57
C LEU A 159 -4.20 -32.17 9.74
N PHE A 160 -4.58 -33.39 9.94
CA PHE A 160 -5.74 -34.01 9.30
C PHE A 160 -6.79 -34.37 10.36
N GLY A 161 -8.04 -34.04 10.12
CA GLY A 161 -9.14 -34.30 11.03
C GLY A 161 -10.41 -34.72 10.31
N HIS A 162 -11.12 -35.68 10.90
CA HIS A 162 -12.42 -36.16 10.43
C HIS A 162 -13.60 -35.44 11.13
N THR A 163 -13.37 -34.26 11.71
CA THR A 163 -14.41 -33.56 12.46
C THR A 163 -15.45 -32.90 11.55
N THR A 164 -16.69 -32.88 12.01
CA THR A 164 -17.83 -32.23 11.33
C THR A 164 -17.81 -30.72 11.37
N GLY A 165 -16.85 -30.10 12.04
CA GLY A 165 -16.71 -28.65 12.19
C GLY A 165 -15.43 -28.13 11.58
N VAL A 166 -15.53 -27.06 10.78
CA VAL A 166 -14.38 -26.34 10.25
C VAL A 166 -13.78 -25.45 11.34
N ILE A 167 -12.49 -25.61 11.63
CA ILE A 167 -11.76 -24.70 12.50
C ILE A 167 -11.40 -23.47 11.68
N PRO A 168 -11.83 -22.26 12.09
CA PRO A 168 -11.55 -21.04 11.33
C PRO A 168 -10.05 -20.74 11.25
N ASN A 169 -9.63 -20.09 10.16
CA ASN A 169 -8.29 -19.54 10.03
C ASN A 169 -8.04 -18.51 11.16
N GLY A 170 -6.83 -18.47 11.70
CA GLY A 170 -6.47 -17.64 12.85
C GLY A 170 -6.81 -18.25 14.21
N THR A 171 -7.41 -19.46 14.27
CA THR A 171 -7.64 -20.16 15.53
C THR A 171 -6.30 -20.49 16.18
N GLN A 172 -6.19 -20.14 17.48
CA GLN A 172 -4.98 -20.42 18.26
C GLN A 172 -4.88 -21.92 18.60
N ILE A 173 -3.69 -22.45 18.47
CA ILE A 173 -3.34 -23.81 18.89
C ILE A 173 -2.66 -23.71 20.25
N ASN A 174 -3.31 -24.28 21.26
CA ASN A 174 -2.80 -24.26 22.62
C ASN A 174 -2.34 -25.66 23.06
N TYR A 175 -1.19 -25.72 23.69
CA TYR A 175 -0.69 -26.92 24.35
C TYR A 175 -0.39 -26.61 25.82
N LYS A 176 -1.01 -27.35 26.72
CA LYS A 176 -0.91 -27.16 28.19
C LYS A 176 -1.15 -25.72 28.64
N GLY A 177 -2.07 -25.00 27.96
CA GLY A 177 -2.41 -23.61 28.27
C GLY A 177 -1.52 -22.56 27.62
N PHE A 178 -0.45 -22.95 26.92
CA PHE A 178 0.40 -22.05 26.16
C PHE A 178 -0.01 -22.01 24.69
N ASN A 179 -0.07 -20.82 24.12
CA ASN A 179 -0.25 -20.67 22.66
C ASN A 179 1.05 -21.11 21.96
N ILE A 180 0.95 -22.19 21.19
CA ILE A 180 2.08 -22.75 20.44
C ILE A 180 1.97 -22.52 18.94
N GLY A 181 0.86 -21.97 18.45
CA GLY A 181 0.70 -21.74 17.01
C GLY A 181 -0.69 -21.29 16.63
N ILE A 182 -0.88 -21.14 15.33
CA ILE A 182 -2.16 -20.72 14.73
C ILE A 182 -2.51 -21.60 13.54
N VAL A 183 -3.81 -21.74 13.26
CA VAL A 183 -4.32 -22.34 12.02
C VAL A 183 -4.25 -21.30 10.91
N VAL A 184 -3.42 -21.53 9.88
CA VAL A 184 -3.24 -20.62 8.76
C VAL A 184 -4.30 -20.83 7.68
N SER A 185 -4.60 -22.11 7.36
CA SER A 185 -5.66 -22.43 6.41
C SER A 185 -6.32 -23.76 6.74
N SER A 186 -7.58 -23.88 6.34
CA SER A 186 -8.35 -25.14 6.42
C SER A 186 -8.93 -25.43 5.03
N THR A 187 -8.70 -26.63 4.54
CA THR A 187 -9.18 -27.07 3.22
C THR A 187 -9.77 -28.46 3.33
N TYR A 188 -10.95 -28.69 2.73
CA TYR A 188 -11.54 -30.01 2.66
C TYR A 188 -10.86 -30.84 1.58
N ASP A 189 -10.33 -32.00 1.97
CA ASP A 189 -9.72 -32.99 1.07
C ASP A 189 -10.75 -34.08 0.73
N ILE A 190 -11.30 -33.98 -0.48
CA ILE A 190 -12.33 -34.90 -0.97
C ILE A 190 -11.79 -36.35 -1.04
N ALA A 191 -10.51 -36.54 -1.35
CA ALA A 191 -9.91 -37.85 -1.51
C ALA A 191 -9.77 -38.60 -0.18
N LYS A 192 -9.64 -37.86 0.91
CA LYS A 192 -9.46 -38.38 2.27
C LYS A 192 -10.71 -38.25 3.15
N ASP A 193 -11.79 -37.68 2.62
CA ASP A 193 -13.01 -37.36 3.33
C ASP A 193 -12.76 -36.69 4.68
N GLY A 194 -11.99 -35.58 4.64
CA GLY A 194 -11.62 -34.87 5.85
C GLY A 194 -11.06 -33.50 5.61
N ILE A 195 -10.78 -32.81 6.69
CA ILE A 195 -10.27 -31.42 6.65
C ILE A 195 -8.77 -31.45 6.90
N VAL A 196 -8.01 -30.80 6.01
CA VAL A 196 -6.59 -30.55 6.16
C VAL A 196 -6.42 -29.14 6.72
N TYR A 197 -5.79 -29.05 7.87
CA TYR A 197 -5.40 -27.79 8.51
C TYR A 197 -3.91 -27.57 8.31
N LEU A 198 -3.55 -26.41 7.74
CA LEU A 198 -2.18 -25.94 7.75
C LEU A 198 -2.00 -25.04 8.97
N SER A 199 -1.11 -25.38 9.86
CA SER A 199 -0.79 -24.61 11.05
C SER A 199 0.66 -24.16 11.06
N LEU A 200 0.94 -22.99 11.64
CA LEU A 200 2.29 -22.55 11.99
C LEU A 200 2.46 -22.74 13.49
N ILE A 201 3.45 -23.55 13.88
CA ILE A 201 3.76 -23.81 15.27
C ILE A 201 5.06 -23.10 15.61
N HIS A 202 5.04 -22.25 16.63
CA HIS A 202 6.20 -21.60 17.21
C HIS A 202 6.86 -22.58 18.21
N ILE A 203 8.14 -22.81 18.04
CA ILE A 203 8.94 -23.61 18.96
C ILE A 203 9.96 -22.71 19.63
#